data_453daf44cb0169665d2799acc412f42d
#
_entry.id   453daf44cb0169665d2799acc412f42d
#
_cell.length_a   1.000
_cell.length_b   1.000
_cell.length_c   1.000
_cell.angle_alpha   90.00
_cell.angle_beta   90.00
_cell.angle_gamma   90.00
#
_symmetry.space_group_name_H-M   'P 1'
#
loop_
_entity.id
_entity.type
_entity.pdbx_description
1 polymer ?
#
loop_
_entity_poly.entity_id
_entity_poly.type
_entity_poly.pdbx_seq_one_letter_code
_entity_poly.pdbx_strand_id
1 'polypeptide(L)'
;MVYGVFTSIETAIIGGWFVVISYYFLLFIYFLAFRYKESRNPFHLGFGLFFLLLGFGTAFFLAYDYYQLDILWWRLGTAVSWSAIFTVFLALTYQILEKPKLWQVLILSSPPLIVAILVLALPLFFYPVPTPPIGYVASNYVILPIYVIVLPLLFFYIGRQLTGRLRLSNFLIGGGFLVYYSGRVLQSSQVVALLNSVAPLLGSVMAPVLVFVALIFIVVGFLLQKQE
;
A
#
# COMPACT_ATOMS: atom_id res chain seq x y z
N MET A 1 -4.63 -3.50 32.54
CA MET A 1 -4.14 -2.88 31.29
C MET A 1 -3.76 -1.44 31.63
N VAL A 2 -2.49 -1.13 31.70
CA VAL A 2 -2.01 0.24 31.88
C VAL A 2 -1.97 0.80 30.45
N TYR A 3 -2.92 1.65 30.08
CA TYR A 3 -2.77 2.48 28.90
C TYR A 3 -1.55 3.38 29.15
N GLY A 4 -0.41 3.00 28.55
CA GLY A 4 0.81 3.78 28.67
C GLY A 4 0.56 5.20 28.18
N VAL A 5 1.03 6.18 28.94
CA VAL A 5 1.05 7.57 28.48
C VAL A 5 2.06 7.61 27.34
N PHE A 6 1.57 7.81 26.11
CA PHE A 6 2.43 7.97 24.94
C PHE A 6 3.37 9.16 25.16
N THR A 7 4.61 9.00 24.77
CA THR A 7 5.55 10.14 24.70
C THR A 7 5.04 11.14 23.66
N SER A 8 5.48 12.40 23.75
CA SER A 8 5.13 13.44 22.77
C SER A 8 5.49 13.03 21.33
N ILE A 9 6.56 12.26 21.18
CA ILE A 9 7.04 11.78 19.87
C ILE A 9 6.15 10.65 19.34
N GLU A 10 5.79 9.67 20.17
CA GLU A 10 4.86 8.61 19.77
C GLU A 10 3.51 9.19 19.38
N THR A 11 3.02 10.18 20.13
CA THR A 11 1.81 10.93 19.79
C THR A 11 1.91 11.59 18.42
N ALA A 12 3.06 12.20 18.08
CA ALA A 12 3.28 12.81 16.77
C ALA A 12 3.32 11.77 15.64
N ILE A 13 3.95 10.61 15.86
CA ILE A 13 4.00 9.51 14.88
C ILE A 13 2.59 8.94 14.65
N ILE A 14 1.85 8.67 15.71
CA ILE A 14 0.47 8.21 15.65
C ILE A 14 -0.40 9.23 14.91
N GLY A 15 -0.26 10.52 15.22
CA GLY A 15 -0.95 11.61 14.53
C GLY A 15 -0.64 11.64 13.03
N GLY A 16 0.64 11.45 12.65
CA GLY A 16 1.05 11.33 11.25
C GLY A 16 0.37 10.17 10.53
N TRP A 17 0.26 9.01 11.16
CA TRP A 17 -0.47 7.87 10.59
C TRP A 17 -1.98 8.10 10.48
N PHE A 18 -2.59 8.79 11.44
CA PHE A 18 -4.01 9.18 11.31
C PHE A 18 -4.26 10.09 10.11
N VAL A 19 -3.35 11.04 9.84
CA VAL A 19 -3.40 11.87 8.63
C VAL A 19 -3.33 10.99 7.36
N VAL A 20 -2.39 10.05 7.30
CA VAL A 20 -2.26 9.12 6.17
C VAL A 20 -3.52 8.27 6.00
N ILE A 21 -4.07 7.71 7.07
CA ILE A 21 -5.30 6.91 7.04
C ILE A 21 -6.48 7.76 6.53
N SER A 22 -6.63 8.97 7.04
CA SER A 22 -7.68 9.90 6.58
C SER A 22 -7.54 10.19 5.08
N TYR A 23 -6.31 10.35 4.61
CA TYR A 23 -6.04 10.60 3.20
C TYR A 23 -6.37 9.40 2.31
N TYR A 24 -6.13 8.16 2.76
CA TYR A 24 -6.59 6.96 2.06
C TYR A 24 -8.12 6.93 1.90
N PHE A 25 -8.88 7.25 2.94
CA PHE A 25 -10.34 7.31 2.85
C PHE A 25 -10.82 8.44 1.91
N LEU A 26 -10.18 9.60 1.94
CA LEU A 26 -10.46 10.69 0.98
C LEU A 26 -10.18 10.25 -0.46
N LEU A 27 -9.10 9.52 -0.70
CA LEU A 27 -8.79 8.97 -2.02
C LEU A 27 -9.82 7.93 -2.47
N PHE A 28 -10.24 7.04 -1.58
CA PHE A 28 -11.32 6.12 -1.88
C PHE A 28 -12.59 6.86 -2.32
N ILE A 29 -13.02 7.87 -1.55
CA ILE A 29 -14.19 8.68 -1.89
C ILE A 29 -13.98 9.38 -3.24
N TYR A 30 -12.82 9.96 -3.48
CA TYR A 30 -12.48 10.62 -4.76
C TYR A 30 -12.60 9.65 -5.94
N PHE A 31 -11.99 8.47 -5.83
CA PHE A 31 -12.06 7.48 -6.92
C PHE A 31 -13.48 6.94 -7.14
N LEU A 32 -14.23 6.69 -6.07
CA LEU A 32 -15.59 6.15 -6.17
C LEU A 32 -16.60 7.20 -6.65
N ALA A 33 -16.65 8.34 -5.96
CA ALA A 33 -17.71 9.34 -6.18
C ALA A 33 -17.49 10.20 -7.42
N PHE A 34 -16.23 10.46 -7.80
CA PHE A 34 -15.92 11.34 -8.93
C PHE A 34 -15.42 10.55 -10.14
N ARG A 35 -14.39 9.71 -9.97
CA ARG A 35 -13.76 9.05 -11.13
C ARG A 35 -14.57 7.87 -11.65
N TYR A 36 -14.98 6.95 -10.78
CA TYR A 36 -15.75 5.77 -11.19
C TYR A 36 -17.18 6.13 -11.60
N LYS A 37 -17.84 7.02 -10.86
CA LYS A 37 -19.20 7.46 -11.21
C LYS A 37 -19.28 8.12 -12.58
N GLU A 38 -18.26 8.91 -12.96
CA GLU A 38 -18.18 9.59 -14.26
C GLU A 38 -17.83 8.60 -15.38
N SER A 39 -16.78 7.79 -15.21
CA SER A 39 -16.24 6.96 -16.28
C SER A 39 -16.79 5.55 -16.37
N ARG A 40 -17.35 5.02 -15.27
CA ARG A 40 -17.73 3.62 -15.09
C ARG A 40 -16.57 2.63 -15.36
N ASN A 41 -15.34 3.11 -15.36
CA ASN A 41 -14.16 2.29 -15.62
C ASN A 41 -13.78 1.48 -14.38
N PRO A 42 -13.73 0.13 -14.46
CA PRO A 42 -13.33 -0.75 -13.34
C PRO A 42 -11.95 -0.42 -12.75
N PHE A 43 -11.06 0.17 -13.54
CA PHE A 43 -9.77 0.66 -13.10
C PHE A 43 -9.89 1.65 -11.92
N HIS A 44 -10.78 2.64 -12.04
CA HIS A 44 -11.01 3.61 -10.96
C HIS A 44 -11.63 2.98 -9.72
N LEU A 45 -12.53 2.00 -9.90
CA LEU A 45 -13.09 1.24 -8.78
C LEU A 45 -11.98 0.45 -8.05
N GLY A 46 -11.11 -0.24 -8.80
CA GLY A 46 -10.00 -1.00 -8.23
C GLY A 46 -9.03 -0.14 -7.45
N PHE A 47 -8.68 1.06 -7.97
CA PHE A 47 -7.87 2.03 -7.22
C PHE A 47 -8.57 2.59 -5.99
N GLY A 48 -9.88 2.84 -6.06
CA GLY A 48 -10.67 3.22 -4.89
C GLY A 48 -10.59 2.15 -3.80
N LEU A 49 -10.89 0.91 -4.15
CA LEU A 49 -10.81 -0.22 -3.21
C LEU A 49 -9.40 -0.43 -2.67
N PHE A 50 -8.37 -0.27 -3.50
CA PHE A 50 -6.98 -0.31 -3.06
C PHE A 50 -6.71 0.67 -1.92
N PHE A 51 -7.10 1.94 -2.06
CA PHE A 51 -6.90 2.93 -1.01
C PHE A 51 -7.76 2.67 0.22
N LEU A 52 -9.00 2.23 0.06
CA LEU A 52 -9.87 1.82 1.18
C LEU A 52 -9.21 0.73 2.02
N LEU A 53 -8.75 -0.33 1.37
CA LEU A 53 -8.11 -1.47 2.03
C LEU A 53 -6.78 -1.07 2.67
N LEU A 54 -5.97 -0.22 2.03
CA LEU A 54 -4.75 0.32 2.65
C LEU A 54 -5.05 1.15 3.90
N GLY A 55 -6.13 1.93 3.89
CA GLY A 55 -6.59 2.69 5.06
C GLY A 55 -6.90 1.76 6.24
N PHE A 56 -7.71 0.73 6.03
CA PHE A 56 -8.01 -0.27 7.06
C PHE A 56 -6.77 -1.06 7.48
N GLY A 57 -5.95 -1.51 6.52
CA GLY A 57 -4.71 -2.24 6.82
C GLY A 57 -3.77 -1.43 7.70
N THR A 58 -3.58 -0.14 7.39
CA THR A 58 -2.75 0.77 8.20
C THR A 58 -3.35 1.02 9.58
N ALA A 59 -4.68 1.16 9.69
CA ALA A 59 -5.36 1.30 10.98
C ALA A 59 -5.19 0.06 11.86
N PHE A 60 -5.26 -1.15 11.29
CA PHE A 60 -5.03 -2.39 12.02
C PHE A 60 -3.58 -2.53 12.49
N PHE A 61 -2.59 -2.15 11.67
CA PHE A 61 -1.20 -2.11 12.09
C PHE A 61 -0.97 -1.08 13.20
N LEU A 62 -1.57 0.11 13.11
CA LEU A 62 -1.49 1.13 14.15
C LEU A 62 -2.07 0.60 15.47
N ALA A 63 -3.21 -0.10 15.40
CA ALA A 63 -3.82 -0.73 16.57
C ALA A 63 -2.90 -1.79 17.20
N TYR A 64 -2.23 -2.60 16.38
CA TYR A 64 -1.28 -3.60 16.86
C TYR A 64 -0.02 -2.97 17.46
N ASP A 65 0.64 -2.06 16.73
CA ASP A 65 1.97 -1.54 17.07
C ASP A 65 1.95 -0.60 18.29
N TYR A 66 0.92 0.24 18.43
CA TYR A 66 0.87 1.29 19.43
C TYR A 66 -0.10 1.02 20.58
N TYR A 67 -1.16 0.27 20.36
CA TYR A 67 -2.11 -0.06 21.40
C TYR A 67 -1.90 -1.47 21.95
N GLN A 68 -0.84 -2.19 21.51
CA GLN A 68 -0.45 -3.53 21.98
C GLN A 68 -1.63 -4.51 22.00
N LEU A 69 -2.49 -4.40 20.99
CA LEU A 69 -3.61 -5.31 20.84
C LEU A 69 -3.15 -6.67 20.33
N ASP A 70 -4.03 -7.67 20.41
CA ASP A 70 -3.75 -9.05 20.03
C ASP A 70 -3.18 -9.17 18.61
N ILE A 71 -2.39 -10.20 18.37
CA ILE A 71 -1.82 -10.62 17.07
C ILE A 71 -2.87 -10.66 15.96
N LEU A 72 -4.15 -10.81 16.29
CA LEU A 72 -5.26 -10.73 15.35
C LEU A 72 -5.22 -9.43 14.53
N TRP A 73 -4.87 -8.31 15.14
CA TRP A 73 -4.81 -7.01 14.46
C TRP A 73 -3.69 -6.96 13.42
N TRP A 74 -2.52 -7.53 13.74
CA TRP A 74 -1.45 -7.70 12.75
C TRP A 74 -1.90 -8.59 11.57
N ARG A 75 -2.58 -9.71 11.86
CA ARG A 75 -3.10 -10.62 10.82
C ARG A 75 -4.10 -9.92 9.91
N LEU A 76 -5.05 -9.20 10.49
CA LEU A 76 -6.03 -8.41 9.73
C LEU A 76 -5.34 -7.33 8.90
N GLY A 77 -4.42 -6.58 9.48
CA GLY A 77 -3.63 -5.55 8.79
C GLY A 77 -2.88 -6.12 7.59
N THR A 78 -2.21 -7.26 7.78
CA THR A 78 -1.47 -7.94 6.71
C THR A 78 -2.41 -8.47 5.62
N ALA A 79 -3.47 -9.19 5.98
CA ALA A 79 -4.41 -9.77 5.02
C ALA A 79 -5.12 -8.69 4.19
N VAL A 80 -5.55 -7.60 4.83
CA VAL A 80 -6.22 -6.49 4.16
C VAL A 80 -5.24 -5.73 3.24
N SER A 81 -3.98 -5.56 3.65
CA SER A 81 -2.96 -4.94 2.79
C SER A 81 -2.63 -5.79 1.56
N TRP A 82 -2.56 -7.11 1.69
CA TRP A 82 -2.41 -8.02 0.55
C TRP A 82 -3.65 -8.00 -0.36
N SER A 83 -4.84 -7.91 0.21
CA SER A 83 -6.08 -7.74 -0.57
C SER A 83 -6.11 -6.42 -1.33
N ALA A 84 -5.50 -5.36 -0.81
CA ALA A 84 -5.33 -4.11 -1.53
C ALA A 84 -4.48 -4.29 -2.80
N ILE A 85 -3.33 -4.99 -2.68
CA ILE A 85 -2.47 -5.31 -3.83
C ILE A 85 -3.26 -6.12 -4.87
N PHE A 86 -4.03 -7.12 -4.44
CA PHE A 86 -4.91 -7.88 -5.33
C PHE A 86 -5.87 -6.98 -6.11
N THR A 87 -6.57 -6.04 -5.46
CA THR A 87 -7.57 -5.19 -6.14
C THR A 87 -6.95 -4.30 -7.20
N VAL A 88 -5.78 -3.70 -6.94
CA VAL A 88 -5.12 -2.85 -7.94
C VAL A 88 -4.59 -3.67 -9.12
N PHE A 89 -4.01 -4.85 -8.88
CA PHE A 89 -3.54 -5.72 -9.96
C PHE A 89 -4.67 -6.32 -10.78
N LEU A 90 -5.80 -6.65 -10.14
CA LEU A 90 -7.01 -7.06 -10.85
C LEU A 90 -7.48 -5.94 -11.80
N ALA A 91 -7.59 -4.72 -11.30
CA ALA A 91 -8.00 -3.56 -12.09
C ALA A 91 -7.03 -3.28 -13.26
N LEU A 92 -5.71 -3.36 -13.01
CA LEU A 92 -4.68 -3.20 -14.04
C LEU A 92 -4.75 -4.30 -15.10
N THR A 93 -4.99 -5.54 -14.71
CA THR A 93 -5.12 -6.66 -15.64
C THR A 93 -6.26 -6.41 -16.63
N TYR A 94 -7.42 -5.95 -16.16
CA TYR A 94 -8.55 -5.60 -17.03
C TYR A 94 -8.33 -4.33 -17.84
N GLN A 95 -7.51 -3.39 -17.36
CA GLN A 95 -7.19 -2.17 -18.10
C GLN A 95 -6.18 -2.40 -19.22
N ILE A 96 -5.19 -3.29 -19.01
CA ILE A 96 -4.11 -3.55 -19.97
C ILE A 96 -4.54 -4.58 -21.01
N LEU A 97 -5.26 -5.61 -20.56
CA LEU A 97 -5.76 -6.68 -21.42
C LEU A 97 -7.24 -6.45 -21.69
N GLU A 98 -7.60 -6.03 -22.92
CA GLU A 98 -9.00 -5.74 -23.30
C GLU A 98 -9.96 -6.89 -23.00
N LYS A 99 -9.50 -8.15 -23.15
CA LYS A 99 -10.25 -9.36 -22.83
C LYS A 99 -9.33 -10.41 -22.20
N PRO A 100 -8.98 -10.22 -20.91
CA PRO A 100 -8.05 -11.14 -20.26
C PRO A 100 -8.65 -12.55 -20.17
N LYS A 101 -7.85 -13.56 -20.53
CA LYS A 101 -8.22 -14.96 -20.30
C LYS A 101 -8.15 -15.23 -18.78
N LEU A 102 -9.00 -16.14 -18.31
CA LEU A 102 -9.06 -16.48 -16.87
C LEU A 102 -7.69 -16.79 -16.26
N TRP A 103 -6.84 -17.54 -16.97
CA TRP A 103 -5.49 -17.88 -16.47
C TRP A 103 -4.58 -16.65 -16.33
N GLN A 104 -4.71 -15.62 -17.19
CA GLN A 104 -3.95 -14.38 -17.07
C GLN A 104 -4.37 -13.60 -15.82
N VAL A 105 -5.67 -13.51 -15.55
CA VAL A 105 -6.20 -12.91 -14.32
C VAL A 105 -5.70 -13.68 -13.10
N LEU A 106 -5.77 -15.01 -13.13
CA LEU A 106 -5.31 -15.84 -12.03
C LEU A 106 -3.80 -15.67 -11.76
N ILE A 107 -2.95 -15.70 -12.78
CA ILE A 107 -1.50 -15.56 -12.58
C ILE A 107 -1.12 -14.17 -12.10
N LEU A 108 -1.71 -13.11 -12.68
CA LEU A 108 -1.30 -11.73 -12.39
C LEU A 108 -1.87 -11.19 -11.07
N SER A 109 -3.06 -11.61 -10.69
CA SER A 109 -3.78 -11.01 -9.56
C SER A 109 -3.91 -11.93 -8.34
N SER A 110 -4.02 -13.27 -8.51
CA SER A 110 -4.33 -14.16 -7.39
C SER A 110 -3.22 -14.35 -6.34
N PRO A 111 -1.90 -14.27 -6.64
CA PRO A 111 -0.89 -14.49 -5.61
C PRO A 111 -1.05 -13.60 -4.37
N PRO A 112 -1.31 -12.28 -4.48
CA PRO A 112 -1.61 -11.47 -3.30
C PRO A 112 -2.84 -11.93 -2.52
N LEU A 113 -3.89 -12.36 -3.19
CA LEU A 113 -5.11 -12.86 -2.54
C LEU A 113 -4.84 -14.18 -1.80
N ILE A 114 -4.06 -15.08 -2.41
CA ILE A 114 -3.65 -16.33 -1.76
C ILE A 114 -2.86 -16.03 -0.47
N VAL A 115 -1.91 -15.09 -0.52
CA VAL A 115 -1.16 -14.67 0.68
C VAL A 115 -2.11 -14.10 1.73
N ALA A 116 -3.07 -13.25 1.37
CA ALA A 116 -4.06 -12.70 2.29
C ALA A 116 -4.84 -13.81 3.02
N ILE A 117 -5.31 -14.82 2.28
CA ILE A 117 -6.05 -15.96 2.85
C ILE A 117 -5.14 -16.80 3.76
N LEU A 118 -3.90 -17.10 3.32
CA LEU A 118 -2.97 -17.92 4.09
C LEU A 118 -2.53 -17.25 5.39
N VAL A 119 -2.36 -15.93 5.41
CA VAL A 119 -2.06 -15.17 6.64
C VAL A 119 -3.18 -15.32 7.68
N LEU A 120 -4.43 -15.35 7.23
CA LEU A 120 -5.56 -15.57 8.12
C LEU A 120 -5.68 -17.04 8.58
N ALA A 121 -5.46 -17.99 7.68
CA ALA A 121 -5.61 -19.42 7.95
C ALA A 121 -4.42 -20.01 8.73
N LEU A 122 -3.19 -19.59 8.41
CA LEU A 122 -1.94 -20.17 8.92
C LEU A 122 -1.03 -19.09 9.53
N PRO A 123 -1.46 -18.40 10.61
CA PRO A 123 -0.74 -17.25 11.16
C PRO A 123 0.71 -17.56 11.57
N LEU A 124 0.99 -18.74 12.10
CA LEU A 124 2.33 -19.13 12.55
C LEU A 124 3.35 -19.22 11.40
N PHE A 125 2.90 -19.42 10.16
CA PHE A 125 3.76 -19.41 8.96
C PHE A 125 4.11 -18.03 8.44
N PHE A 126 3.41 -16.99 8.92
CA PHE A 126 3.56 -15.63 8.39
C PHE A 126 3.93 -14.60 9.45
N TYR A 127 3.78 -14.92 10.74
CA TYR A 127 4.09 -13.97 11.80
C TYR A 127 5.60 -13.76 11.96
N PRO A 128 6.08 -12.50 11.96
CA PRO A 128 7.50 -12.19 12.11
C PRO A 128 7.98 -12.46 13.53
N VAL A 129 8.54 -13.64 13.76
CA VAL A 129 9.28 -14.00 14.97
C VAL A 129 10.79 -13.78 14.73
N PRO A 130 11.66 -13.85 15.76
CA PRO A 130 13.10 -13.66 15.60
C PRO A 130 13.73 -14.46 14.46
N THR A 131 13.25 -15.68 14.21
CA THR A 131 13.53 -16.49 13.03
C THR A 131 12.29 -16.47 12.13
N PRO A 132 12.28 -15.62 11.07
CA PRO A 132 11.08 -15.46 10.26
C PRO A 132 10.71 -16.77 9.55
N PRO A 133 9.45 -17.23 9.67
CA PRO A 133 8.99 -18.45 9.05
C PRO A 133 8.98 -18.33 7.53
N ILE A 134 9.03 -19.48 6.83
CA ILE A 134 9.15 -19.54 5.36
C ILE A 134 8.05 -18.77 4.63
N GLY A 135 6.83 -18.76 5.15
CA GLY A 135 5.71 -18.01 4.57
C GLY A 135 5.94 -16.50 4.62
N TYR A 136 6.49 -15.99 5.73
CA TYR A 136 6.88 -14.59 5.87
C TYR A 136 7.98 -14.22 4.87
N VAL A 137 9.03 -15.06 4.77
CA VAL A 137 10.14 -14.84 3.84
C VAL A 137 9.63 -14.84 2.40
N ALA A 138 8.86 -15.86 2.00
CA ALA A 138 8.33 -15.97 0.64
C ALA A 138 7.42 -14.78 0.28
N SER A 139 6.51 -14.40 1.17
CA SER A 139 5.59 -13.30 0.90
C SER A 139 6.30 -11.94 0.84
N ASN A 140 7.13 -11.60 1.81
CA ASN A 140 7.70 -10.26 1.96
C ASN A 140 8.99 -10.04 1.17
N TYR A 141 9.81 -11.09 0.93
CA TYR A 141 11.08 -10.94 0.22
C TYR A 141 11.05 -11.46 -1.22
N VAL A 142 10.03 -12.21 -1.64
CA VAL A 142 9.90 -12.70 -3.01
C VAL A 142 8.66 -12.12 -3.68
N ILE A 143 7.46 -12.38 -3.14
CA ILE A 143 6.21 -11.99 -3.80
C ILE A 143 6.02 -10.47 -3.75
N LEU A 144 6.12 -9.85 -2.58
CA LEU A 144 5.88 -8.41 -2.42
C LEU A 144 6.78 -7.54 -3.31
N PRO A 145 8.12 -7.75 -3.39
CA PRO A 145 8.98 -6.96 -4.26
C PRO A 145 8.57 -7.01 -5.74
N ILE A 146 8.11 -8.15 -6.23
CA ILE A 146 7.63 -8.27 -7.61
C ILE A 146 6.46 -7.31 -7.84
N TYR A 147 5.44 -7.34 -6.99
CA TYR A 147 4.26 -6.47 -7.13
C TYR A 147 4.58 -4.99 -6.90
N VAL A 148 5.47 -4.72 -5.94
CA VAL A 148 5.93 -3.36 -5.60
C VAL A 148 6.70 -2.71 -6.75
N ILE A 149 7.53 -3.47 -7.46
CA ILE A 149 8.34 -2.95 -8.56
C ILE A 149 7.52 -2.86 -9.85
N VAL A 150 6.68 -3.86 -10.13
CA VAL A 150 5.90 -3.90 -11.37
C VAL A 150 4.97 -2.70 -11.50
N LEU A 151 4.33 -2.27 -10.41
CA LEU A 151 3.37 -1.17 -10.45
C LEU A 151 3.99 0.15 -10.92
N PRO A 152 5.06 0.70 -10.32
CA PRO A 152 5.69 1.91 -10.82
C PRO A 152 6.31 1.74 -12.22
N LEU A 153 6.92 0.58 -12.52
CA LEU A 153 7.50 0.33 -13.84
C LEU A 153 6.43 0.39 -14.94
N LEU A 154 5.23 -0.11 -14.66
CA LEU A 154 4.12 -0.05 -15.60
C LEU A 154 3.74 1.40 -15.92
N PHE A 155 3.59 2.25 -14.90
CA PHE A 155 3.30 3.68 -15.12
C PHE A 155 4.43 4.39 -15.86
N PHE A 156 5.69 4.09 -15.58
CA PHE A 156 6.81 4.64 -16.36
C PHE A 156 6.82 4.15 -17.79
N TYR A 157 6.52 2.88 -18.04
CA TYR A 157 6.42 2.33 -19.38
C TYR A 157 5.31 3.02 -20.20
N ILE A 158 4.11 3.15 -19.63
CA ILE A 158 3.00 3.88 -20.25
C ILE A 158 3.39 5.35 -20.47
N GLY A 159 3.98 6.00 -19.47
CA GLY A 159 4.41 7.38 -19.54
C GLY A 159 5.42 7.65 -20.67
N ARG A 160 6.30 6.68 -21.00
CA ARG A 160 7.24 6.81 -22.11
C ARG A 160 6.56 6.85 -23.48
N GLN A 161 5.39 6.23 -23.61
CA GLN A 161 4.63 6.19 -24.86
C GLN A 161 3.74 7.41 -25.07
N LEU A 162 3.56 8.23 -24.04
CA LEU A 162 2.71 9.39 -24.02
C LEU A 162 3.53 10.69 -24.11
N THR A 163 2.86 11.79 -24.44
CA THR A 163 3.43 13.14 -24.52
C THR A 163 2.72 14.10 -23.59
N GLY A 164 3.29 15.29 -23.38
CA GLY A 164 2.62 16.36 -22.65
C GLY A 164 2.25 16.00 -21.20
N ARG A 165 1.04 16.39 -20.82
CA ARG A 165 0.52 16.22 -19.46
C ARG A 165 0.32 14.77 -19.08
N LEU A 166 -0.13 13.91 -20.00
CA LEU A 166 -0.33 12.48 -19.74
C LEU A 166 0.98 11.76 -19.41
N ARG A 167 2.07 12.15 -20.07
CA ARG A 167 3.42 11.69 -19.73
C ARG A 167 3.78 12.05 -18.30
N LEU A 168 3.66 13.33 -17.94
CA LEU A 168 3.96 13.82 -16.59
C LEU A 168 3.11 13.13 -15.53
N SER A 169 1.81 12.98 -15.80
CA SER A 169 0.87 12.27 -14.95
C SER A 169 1.36 10.85 -14.60
N ASN A 170 1.70 10.05 -15.62
CA ASN A 170 2.13 8.68 -15.41
C ASN A 170 3.49 8.62 -14.66
N PHE A 171 4.41 9.54 -14.92
CA PHE A 171 5.67 9.63 -14.16
C PHE A 171 5.43 10.02 -12.70
N LEU A 172 4.49 10.92 -12.41
CA LEU A 172 4.12 11.27 -11.04
C LEU A 172 3.48 10.09 -10.30
N ILE A 173 2.59 9.36 -10.93
CA ILE A 173 1.97 8.16 -10.33
C ILE A 173 3.04 7.10 -10.06
N GLY A 174 3.87 6.77 -11.04
CA GLY A 174 4.95 5.79 -10.88
C GLY A 174 5.96 6.18 -9.81
N GLY A 175 6.42 7.45 -9.84
CA GLY A 175 7.32 8.00 -8.81
C GLY A 175 6.68 8.01 -7.42
N GLY A 176 5.40 8.37 -7.34
CA GLY A 176 4.61 8.31 -6.12
C GLY A 176 4.58 6.90 -5.52
N PHE A 177 4.34 5.88 -6.33
CA PHE A 177 4.39 4.49 -5.85
C PHE A 177 5.79 4.08 -5.37
N LEU A 178 6.88 4.50 -6.02
CA LEU A 178 8.23 4.24 -5.51
C LEU A 178 8.47 4.87 -4.14
N VAL A 179 8.10 6.14 -3.97
CA VAL A 179 8.22 6.85 -2.68
C VAL A 179 7.31 6.19 -1.63
N TYR A 180 6.10 5.77 -2.02
CA TYR A 180 5.16 5.05 -1.15
C TYR A 180 5.80 3.78 -0.57
N TYR A 181 6.35 2.95 -1.44
CA TYR A 181 6.96 1.69 -1.01
C TYR A 181 8.23 1.92 -0.19
N SER A 182 9.02 2.94 -0.51
CA SER A 182 10.16 3.35 0.33
C SER A 182 9.71 3.71 1.75
N GLY A 183 8.63 4.49 1.88
CA GLY A 183 8.03 4.80 3.18
C GLY A 183 7.54 3.56 3.94
N ARG A 184 6.93 2.58 3.23
CA ARG A 184 6.49 1.31 3.85
C ARG A 184 7.67 0.42 4.27
N VAL A 185 8.75 0.39 3.52
CA VAL A 185 9.99 -0.33 3.90
C VAL A 185 10.61 0.29 5.15
N LEU A 186 10.63 1.63 5.26
CA LEU A 186 11.11 2.31 6.47
C LEU A 186 10.30 1.98 7.73
N GLN A 187 9.05 1.55 7.59
CA GLN A 187 8.22 1.08 8.71
C GLN A 187 8.55 -0.35 9.15
N SER A 188 9.30 -1.12 8.36
CA SER A 188 9.66 -2.49 8.74
C SER A 188 10.55 -2.48 9.99
N SER A 189 10.29 -3.40 10.92
CA SER A 189 11.03 -3.49 12.19
C SER A 189 12.55 -3.58 12.02
N GLN A 190 13.01 -4.24 10.96
CA GLN A 190 14.43 -4.40 10.65
C GLN A 190 15.08 -3.09 10.23
N VAL A 191 14.43 -2.32 9.34
CA VAL A 191 14.92 -1.03 8.87
C VAL A 191 14.81 0.03 9.98
N VAL A 192 13.71 0.01 10.74
CA VAL A 192 13.55 0.86 11.92
C VAL A 192 14.67 0.61 12.94
N ALA A 193 15.00 -0.65 13.24
CA ALA A 193 16.09 -0.98 14.17
C ALA A 193 17.43 -0.47 13.65
N LEU A 194 17.73 -0.64 12.35
CA LEU A 194 18.95 -0.13 11.71
C LEU A 194 19.02 1.40 11.76
N LEU A 195 17.96 2.09 11.39
CA LEU A 195 17.93 3.55 11.38
C LEU A 195 17.99 4.14 12.79
N ASN A 196 17.33 3.51 13.77
CA ASN A 196 17.36 3.97 15.15
C ASN A 196 18.76 3.82 15.79
N SER A 197 19.64 2.94 15.27
CA SER A 197 21.03 2.85 15.71
C SER A 197 21.86 4.07 15.27
N VAL A 198 21.47 4.75 14.17
CA VAL A 198 22.16 5.93 13.62
C VAL A 198 21.47 7.23 14.08
N ALA A 199 20.15 7.27 14.00
CA ALA A 199 19.35 8.43 14.40
C ALA A 199 18.04 7.94 15.04
N PRO A 200 17.91 8.01 16.37
CA PRO A 200 16.74 7.57 17.08
C PRO A 200 15.45 8.17 16.49
N LEU A 201 14.45 7.34 16.27
CA LEU A 201 13.13 7.71 15.76
C LEU A 201 13.06 8.17 14.28
N LEU A 202 14.19 8.28 13.58
CA LEU A 202 14.20 8.76 12.19
C LEU A 202 13.31 7.90 11.29
N GLY A 203 13.43 6.57 11.35
CA GLY A 203 12.62 5.66 10.55
C GLY A 203 11.13 5.78 10.85
N SER A 204 10.77 5.86 12.11
CA SER A 204 9.38 5.95 12.57
C SER A 204 8.69 7.26 12.15
N VAL A 205 9.42 8.38 12.18
CA VAL A 205 8.88 9.70 11.77
C VAL A 205 8.86 9.84 10.25
N MET A 206 9.92 9.39 9.57
CA MET A 206 10.01 9.52 8.11
C MET A 206 8.99 8.67 7.35
N ALA A 207 8.60 7.51 7.90
CA ALA A 207 7.68 6.61 7.23
C ALA A 207 6.32 7.27 6.90
N PRO A 208 5.55 7.82 7.85
CA PRO A 208 4.28 8.48 7.53
C PRO A 208 4.46 9.71 6.63
N VAL A 209 5.56 10.47 6.78
CA VAL A 209 5.84 11.64 5.94
C VAL A 209 6.05 11.22 4.48
N LEU A 210 6.88 10.20 4.21
CA LEU A 210 7.12 9.72 2.85
C LEU A 210 5.85 9.13 2.23
N VAL A 211 5.08 8.37 3.01
CA VAL A 211 3.80 7.84 2.52
C VAL A 211 2.85 8.98 2.16
N PHE A 212 2.75 10.02 2.99
CA PHE A 212 1.90 11.18 2.71
C PHE A 212 2.34 11.93 1.44
N VAL A 213 3.64 12.22 1.29
CA VAL A 213 4.20 12.86 0.09
C VAL A 213 3.94 12.00 -1.16
N ALA A 214 4.12 10.69 -1.05
CA ALA A 214 3.81 9.76 -2.14
C ALA A 214 2.36 9.84 -2.60
N LEU A 215 1.43 9.89 -1.65
CA LEU A 215 0.00 10.01 -1.94
C LEU A 215 -0.32 11.32 -2.66
N ILE A 216 0.34 12.43 -2.30
CA ILE A 216 0.21 13.70 -3.03
C ILE A 216 0.65 13.53 -4.50
N PHE A 217 1.80 12.90 -4.77
CA PHE A 217 2.27 12.66 -6.13
C PHE A 217 1.29 11.81 -6.94
N ILE A 218 0.76 10.74 -6.35
CA ILE A 218 -0.23 9.88 -6.98
C ILE A 218 -1.51 10.67 -7.32
N VAL A 219 -2.01 11.48 -6.38
CA VAL A 219 -3.22 12.30 -6.60
C VAL A 219 -3.00 13.33 -7.69
N VAL A 220 -1.92 14.09 -7.62
CA VAL A 220 -1.60 15.09 -8.65
C VAL A 220 -1.48 14.43 -10.01
N GLY A 221 -0.85 13.25 -10.07
CA GLY A 221 -0.81 12.46 -11.28
C GLY A 221 -2.21 12.15 -11.84
N PHE A 222 -3.12 11.63 -11.02
CA PHE A 222 -4.48 11.33 -11.47
C PHE A 222 -5.31 12.57 -11.80
N LEU A 223 -5.09 13.69 -11.14
CA LEU A 223 -5.76 14.96 -11.48
C LEU A 223 -5.33 15.49 -12.84
N LEU A 224 -4.05 15.34 -13.21
CA LEU A 224 -3.56 15.74 -14.52
C LEU A 224 -4.18 14.92 -15.67
N GLN A 225 -4.58 13.67 -15.43
CA GLN A 225 -5.30 12.84 -16.41
C GLN A 225 -6.73 13.32 -16.69
N LYS A 226 -7.35 14.06 -15.78
CA LYS A 226 -8.75 14.53 -15.94
C LYS A 226 -8.87 15.74 -16.87
N GLN A 227 -7.78 16.46 -17.15
CA GLN A 227 -7.82 17.75 -17.88
C GLN A 227 -7.73 17.60 -19.41
N GLU A 228 -7.75 16.38 -19.91
CA GLU A 228 -7.87 16.03 -21.35
C GLU A 228 -9.18 15.31 -21.63
#